data_1bfcbb4968965ef3554f4b6ead000ac1
#
_entry.id   1bfcbb4968965ef3554f4b6ead000ac1
#
_cell.length_a   1.000
_cell.length_b   1.000
_cell.length_c   1.000
_cell.angle_alpha   90.00
_cell.angle_beta   90.00
_cell.angle_gamma   90.00
#
_symmetry.space_group_name_H-M   'P 1'
#
loop_
_entity.id
_entity.type
_entity.pdbx_description
1 polymer ?
#
loop_
_entity_poly.entity_id
_entity_poly.type
_entity_poly.pdbx_seq_one_letter_code
_entity_poly.pdbx_strand_id
1 'polypeptide(L)'
;MARDKAKVEAVADEPPKKNTGKLFLMLGILLLGGAGGGAAWYFNQSDTIPSEHNEEKPKPPVFVTLETFTVNLQADGGGEHYLQVGIDLKVTDPSVVAMVKLHMPEIRNGVLLLLSSKSAEQIASLEGKQKLSAEIQEQVNKPLNAKASGKGVTGVFFTSFVIQ
;
A
#
# COMPACT_ATOMS: atom_id res chain seq x y z
N MET A 1 -106.65 -4.76 -28.59
CA MET A 1 -107.50 -4.75 -27.40
C MET A 1 -106.57 -4.58 -26.16
N ALA A 2 -106.80 -3.52 -25.51
CA ALA A 2 -106.81 -3.29 -24.05
C ALA A 2 -105.49 -3.38 -23.33
N ARG A 3 -104.97 -2.23 -22.97
CA ARG A 3 -105.06 -1.62 -21.62
C ARG A 3 -104.40 -2.42 -20.53
N ASP A 4 -103.62 -1.96 -19.64
CA ASP A 4 -103.65 -0.73 -18.82
C ASP A 4 -102.36 -0.50 -17.99
N LYS A 5 -101.97 0.72 -17.84
CA LYS A 5 -101.55 1.46 -16.68
C LYS A 5 -100.44 0.93 -15.75
N ALA A 6 -99.40 1.64 -15.77
CA ALA A 6 -98.91 2.53 -14.66
C ALA A 6 -98.71 1.91 -13.28
N LYS A 7 -97.47 1.97 -12.76
CA LYS A 7 -97.27 2.67 -11.48
C LYS A 7 -95.78 3.04 -11.34
N VAL A 8 -95.61 4.31 -11.23
CA VAL A 8 -94.40 4.98 -10.78
C VAL A 8 -94.27 4.75 -9.27
N GLU A 9 -93.16 4.21 -8.84
CA GLU A 9 -92.75 4.45 -7.45
C GLU A 9 -91.27 4.70 -7.41
N ALA A 10 -91.01 5.93 -6.99
CA ALA A 10 -89.64 6.42 -6.69
C ALA A 10 -89.08 5.69 -5.50
N VAL A 11 -87.86 5.14 -5.59
CA VAL A 11 -87.09 4.77 -4.44
C VAL A 11 -85.76 5.45 -4.48
N ALA A 12 -85.53 6.11 -3.40
CA ALA A 12 -84.49 7.02 -3.04
C ALA A 12 -83.06 6.53 -3.37
N ASP A 13 -82.32 7.45 -3.87
CA ASP A 13 -80.89 7.45 -4.01
C ASP A 13 -80.23 7.42 -2.62
N GLU A 14 -79.60 6.26 -2.20
CA GLU A 14 -78.72 6.20 -1.06
C GLU A 14 -77.32 6.55 -1.53
N PRO A 15 -76.69 7.57 -0.95
CA PRO A 15 -75.30 7.89 -1.32
C PRO A 15 -74.32 6.80 -0.85
N PRO A 16 -73.30 6.49 -1.65
CA PRO A 16 -72.27 5.47 -1.29
C PRO A 16 -71.53 5.93 -0.06
N LYS A 17 -71.50 5.10 0.97
CA LYS A 17 -70.67 5.27 2.19
C LYS A 17 -69.21 5.33 1.76
N LYS A 18 -68.67 6.54 1.76
CA LYS A 18 -67.25 6.78 1.58
C LYS A 18 -66.46 6.12 2.69
N ASN A 19 -65.72 5.08 2.37
CA ASN A 19 -64.79 4.41 3.25
C ASN A 19 -63.55 5.30 3.54
N THR A 20 -63.83 6.50 4.07
CA THR A 20 -62.79 7.49 4.42
C THR A 20 -61.85 7.00 5.53
N GLY A 21 -62.36 6.11 6.39
CA GLY A 21 -61.51 5.53 7.48
C GLY A 21 -60.38 4.64 7.00
N LYS A 22 -60.57 3.88 5.87
CA LYS A 22 -59.47 3.06 5.31
C LYS A 22 -58.43 3.88 4.60
N LEU A 23 -58.81 5.03 4.02
CA LEU A 23 -57.89 5.94 3.36
C LEU A 23 -57.01 6.66 4.40
N PHE A 24 -57.55 7.09 5.51
CA PHE A 24 -56.78 7.68 6.61
C PHE A 24 -55.86 6.68 7.30
N LEU A 25 -56.27 5.42 7.39
CA LEU A 25 -55.44 4.36 8.00
C LEU A 25 -54.26 3.99 7.09
N MET A 26 -54.48 3.95 5.77
CA MET A 26 -53.37 3.75 4.82
C MET A 26 -52.42 4.95 4.77
N LEU A 27 -52.92 6.18 4.86
CA LEU A 27 -52.10 7.38 4.90
C LEU A 27 -51.26 7.43 6.19
N GLY A 28 -51.83 7.01 7.33
CA GLY A 28 -51.12 6.93 8.62
C GLY A 28 -49.97 5.92 8.63
N ILE A 29 -50.17 4.74 7.99
CA ILE A 29 -49.13 3.72 7.87
C ILE A 29 -47.99 4.19 6.96
N LEU A 30 -48.31 4.94 5.89
CA LEU A 30 -47.29 5.48 4.97
C LEU A 30 -46.43 6.57 5.62
N LEU A 31 -47.01 7.42 6.48
CA LEU A 31 -46.28 8.44 7.23
C LEU A 31 -45.40 7.84 8.35
N LEU A 32 -45.90 6.82 9.08
CA LEU A 32 -45.15 6.13 10.13
C LEU A 32 -44.03 5.24 9.54
N GLY A 33 -44.28 4.58 8.41
CA GLY A 33 -43.27 3.78 7.70
C GLY A 33 -42.16 4.64 7.06
N GLY A 34 -42.52 5.81 6.52
CA GLY A 34 -41.55 6.73 5.94
C GLY A 34 -40.61 7.38 6.98
N ALA A 35 -41.16 7.76 8.13
CA ALA A 35 -40.36 8.35 9.20
C ALA A 35 -39.41 7.34 9.90
N GLY A 36 -39.89 6.10 10.10
CA GLY A 36 -39.07 5.03 10.69
C GLY A 36 -37.98 4.50 9.73
N GLY A 37 -38.33 4.34 8.45
CA GLY A 37 -37.37 3.88 7.43
C GLY A 37 -36.29 4.92 7.12
N GLY A 38 -36.65 6.20 7.06
CA GLY A 38 -35.72 7.31 6.85
C GLY A 38 -34.73 7.49 8.00
N ALA A 39 -35.21 7.39 9.23
CA ALA A 39 -34.36 7.47 10.42
C ALA A 39 -33.38 6.27 10.49
N ALA A 40 -33.87 5.04 10.25
CA ALA A 40 -33.02 3.86 10.26
C ALA A 40 -31.96 3.92 9.13
N TRP A 41 -32.29 4.42 7.94
CA TRP A 41 -31.35 4.61 6.84
C TRP A 41 -30.32 5.71 7.19
N TYR A 42 -30.75 6.81 7.80
CA TYR A 42 -29.86 7.91 8.21
C TYR A 42 -28.91 7.49 9.33
N PHE A 43 -29.36 6.71 10.32
CA PHE A 43 -28.50 6.18 11.38
C PHE A 43 -27.58 5.07 10.88
N ASN A 44 -28.01 4.25 9.93
CA ASN A 44 -27.17 3.21 9.34
C ASN A 44 -26.12 3.79 8.36
N GLN A 45 -26.30 5.02 7.88
CA GLN A 45 -25.33 5.72 7.05
C GLN A 45 -24.29 6.49 7.86
N SER A 46 -24.53 6.64 9.20
CA SER A 46 -23.59 7.32 10.09
C SER A 46 -22.41 6.44 10.54
N ASP A 47 -22.43 5.13 10.21
CA ASP A 47 -21.32 4.22 10.51
C ASP A 47 -20.29 4.07 9.36
N THR A 48 -20.44 4.84 8.29
CA THR A 48 -19.30 5.15 7.45
C THR A 48 -18.53 6.32 8.11
N ILE A 49 -17.96 6.05 9.28
CA ILE A 49 -16.73 6.73 9.67
C ILE A 49 -15.82 6.58 8.44
N PRO A 50 -15.38 7.65 7.79
CA PRO A 50 -14.28 7.53 6.84
C PRO A 50 -13.21 6.80 7.65
N SER A 51 -12.87 5.58 7.23
CA SER A 51 -11.68 4.95 7.74
C SER A 51 -10.64 6.05 7.64
N GLU A 52 -10.24 6.61 8.80
CA GLU A 52 -9.02 7.37 8.85
C GLU A 52 -8.07 6.50 8.07
N HIS A 53 -7.80 6.92 6.86
CA HIS A 53 -6.65 6.44 6.14
C HIS A 53 -5.54 6.72 7.15
N ASN A 54 -5.23 5.70 7.94
CA ASN A 54 -4.11 5.71 8.83
C ASN A 54 -2.94 5.76 7.87
N GLU A 55 -2.66 6.97 7.36
CA GLU A 55 -1.39 7.26 6.75
C GLU A 55 -0.40 6.91 7.83
N GLU A 56 0.05 5.65 7.80
CA GLU A 56 1.20 5.25 8.60
C GLU A 56 2.25 6.33 8.32
N LYS A 57 2.41 7.23 9.30
CA LYS A 57 3.45 8.26 9.22
C LYS A 57 4.70 7.53 8.75
N PRO A 58 5.31 7.95 7.62
CA PRO A 58 6.44 7.23 7.05
C PRO A 58 7.45 7.00 8.17
N LYS A 59 7.66 5.73 8.51
CA LYS A 59 8.63 5.34 9.53
C LYS A 59 9.98 5.94 9.13
N PRO A 60 10.71 6.56 10.04
CA PRO A 60 12.01 7.12 9.69
C PRO A 60 12.88 6.04 9.04
N PRO A 61 13.65 6.38 7.99
CA PRO A 61 14.52 5.42 7.34
C PRO A 61 15.57 4.91 8.34
N VAL A 62 15.81 3.60 8.29
CA VAL A 62 16.82 2.94 9.13
C VAL A 62 18.01 2.58 8.27
N PHE A 63 19.21 2.91 8.73
CA PHE A 63 20.46 2.63 8.03
C PHE A 63 21.37 1.74 8.84
N VAL A 64 22.18 0.96 8.13
CA VAL A 64 23.28 0.15 8.69
C VAL A 64 24.54 0.54 7.95
N THR A 65 25.51 1.12 8.65
CA THR A 65 26.83 1.44 8.10
C THR A 65 27.70 0.19 8.06
N LEU A 66 28.26 -0.11 6.89
CA LEU A 66 29.33 -1.10 6.75
C LEU A 66 30.69 -0.43 6.99
N GLU A 67 31.67 -1.19 7.52
CA GLU A 67 33.03 -0.71 7.58
C GLU A 67 33.57 -0.45 6.16
N THR A 68 34.44 0.52 6.03
CA THR A 68 35.07 0.89 4.76
C THR A 68 35.78 -0.30 4.12
N PHE A 69 35.56 -0.47 2.82
CA PHE A 69 36.28 -1.46 2.02
C PHE A 69 37.45 -0.80 1.31
N THR A 70 38.58 -1.51 1.28
CA THR A 70 39.72 -1.16 0.42
C THR A 70 40.05 -2.42 -0.37
N VAL A 71 39.96 -2.36 -1.69
CA VAL A 71 40.15 -3.51 -2.59
C VAL A 71 41.01 -3.10 -3.78
N ASN A 72 41.75 -4.08 -4.34
CA ASN A 72 42.38 -3.96 -5.62
C ASN A 72 41.31 -4.19 -6.70
N LEU A 73 41.21 -3.30 -7.68
CA LEU A 73 40.35 -3.46 -8.83
C LEU A 73 41.02 -4.37 -9.86
N GLN A 74 40.21 -4.92 -10.79
CA GLN A 74 40.79 -5.63 -11.93
C GLN A 74 41.58 -4.66 -12.82
N ALA A 75 42.78 -5.09 -13.23
CA ALA A 75 43.59 -4.33 -14.15
C ALA A 75 42.90 -4.27 -15.53
N ASP A 76 42.76 -3.06 -16.08
CA ASP A 76 42.14 -2.77 -17.38
C ASP A 76 43.15 -2.24 -18.42
N GLY A 77 44.42 -2.57 -18.24
CA GLY A 77 45.51 -2.11 -19.10
C GLY A 77 46.11 -0.76 -18.71
N GLY A 78 45.53 -0.07 -17.70
CA GLY A 78 45.99 1.22 -17.19
C GLY A 78 46.86 1.12 -15.92
N GLY A 79 47.07 -0.08 -15.38
CA GLY A 79 47.81 -0.31 -14.15
C GLY A 79 46.99 -0.93 -13.02
N GLU A 80 47.57 -0.98 -11.84
CA GLU A 80 46.86 -1.41 -10.63
C GLU A 80 46.10 -0.24 -10.02
N HIS A 81 44.80 -0.42 -9.81
CA HIS A 81 43.94 0.58 -9.17
C HIS A 81 43.37 0.04 -7.86
N TYR A 82 43.23 0.94 -6.89
CA TYR A 82 42.64 0.64 -5.59
C TYR A 82 41.34 1.42 -5.42
N LEU A 83 40.32 0.74 -4.94
CA LEU A 83 39.05 1.37 -4.54
C LEU A 83 38.95 1.43 -3.02
N GLN A 84 38.74 2.63 -2.48
CA GLN A 84 38.29 2.81 -1.11
C GLN A 84 36.85 3.30 -1.12
N VAL A 85 35.94 2.57 -0.46
CA VAL A 85 34.51 2.87 -0.47
C VAL A 85 33.86 2.66 0.90
N GLY A 86 33.11 3.67 1.36
CA GLY A 86 32.22 3.59 2.51
C GLY A 86 30.79 3.34 2.03
N ILE A 87 30.05 2.47 2.72
CA ILE A 87 28.73 2.01 2.30
C ILE A 87 27.75 2.08 3.46
N ASP A 88 26.59 2.72 3.25
CA ASP A 88 25.42 2.66 4.10
C ASP A 88 24.30 1.88 3.41
N LEU A 89 23.67 0.98 4.15
CA LEU A 89 22.55 0.15 3.72
C LEU A 89 21.25 0.70 4.30
N LYS A 90 20.30 1.09 3.47
CA LYS A 90 18.93 1.38 3.88
C LYS A 90 18.14 0.08 4.02
N VAL A 91 17.50 -0.14 5.16
CA VAL A 91 16.74 -1.36 5.45
C VAL A 91 15.24 -1.09 5.61
N THR A 92 14.41 -2.12 5.39
CA THR A 92 12.95 -2.01 5.47
C THR A 92 12.44 -1.68 6.87
N ASP A 93 13.04 -2.28 7.88
CA ASP A 93 12.66 -2.09 9.29
C ASP A 93 13.82 -2.39 10.25
N PRO A 94 13.72 -2.01 11.54
CA PRO A 94 14.78 -2.24 12.52
C PRO A 94 15.15 -3.72 12.73
N SER A 95 14.27 -4.68 12.47
CA SER A 95 14.58 -6.11 12.63
C SER A 95 15.66 -6.59 11.65
N VAL A 96 15.72 -5.96 10.47
CA VAL A 96 16.74 -6.26 9.45
C VAL A 96 18.14 -5.88 9.92
N VAL A 97 18.28 -4.88 10.79
CA VAL A 97 19.58 -4.50 11.37
C VAL A 97 20.22 -5.67 12.10
N ALA A 98 19.44 -6.40 12.88
CA ALA A 98 19.93 -7.58 13.60
C ALA A 98 20.34 -8.70 12.62
N MET A 99 19.57 -8.91 11.55
CA MET A 99 19.88 -9.89 10.51
C MET A 99 21.18 -9.52 9.77
N VAL A 100 21.34 -8.25 9.38
CA VAL A 100 22.59 -7.78 8.75
C VAL A 100 23.79 -8.03 9.67
N LYS A 101 23.66 -7.71 10.96
CA LYS A 101 24.74 -7.96 11.93
C LYS A 101 25.06 -9.45 12.08
N LEU A 102 24.06 -10.32 12.10
CA LEU A 102 24.24 -11.77 12.20
C LEU A 102 24.98 -12.33 10.97
N HIS A 103 24.64 -11.86 9.77
CA HIS A 103 25.24 -12.29 8.51
C HIS A 103 26.39 -11.40 8.04
N MET A 104 26.91 -10.53 8.91
CA MET A 104 27.93 -9.55 8.55
C MET A 104 29.16 -10.15 7.85
N PRO A 105 29.73 -11.30 8.30
CA PRO A 105 30.88 -11.89 7.62
C PRO A 105 30.57 -12.32 6.17
N GLU A 106 29.39 -12.90 5.94
CA GLU A 106 28.94 -13.34 4.61
C GLU A 106 28.71 -12.13 3.69
N ILE A 107 28.06 -11.10 4.21
CA ILE A 107 27.79 -9.85 3.51
C ILE A 107 29.11 -9.19 3.12
N ARG A 108 30.04 -9.03 4.06
CA ARG A 108 31.34 -8.41 3.78
C ARG A 108 32.12 -9.18 2.73
N ASN A 109 32.17 -10.50 2.84
CA ASN A 109 32.85 -11.33 1.83
C ASN A 109 32.22 -11.17 0.45
N GLY A 110 30.88 -11.22 0.35
CA GLY A 110 30.18 -11.06 -0.92
C GLY A 110 30.42 -9.68 -1.57
N VAL A 111 30.38 -8.62 -0.77
CA VAL A 111 30.67 -7.25 -1.25
C VAL A 111 32.14 -7.12 -1.65
N LEU A 112 33.08 -7.64 -0.86
CA LEU A 112 34.51 -7.60 -1.17
C LEU A 112 34.81 -8.28 -2.52
N LEU A 113 34.30 -9.49 -2.72
CA LEU A 113 34.50 -10.24 -3.99
C LEU A 113 33.88 -9.50 -5.18
N LEU A 114 32.68 -8.91 -5.00
CA LEU A 114 32.04 -8.11 -6.02
C LEU A 114 32.88 -6.89 -6.40
N LEU A 115 33.35 -6.12 -5.41
CA LEU A 115 34.17 -4.94 -5.65
C LEU A 115 35.48 -5.29 -6.38
N SER A 116 36.16 -6.36 -5.94
CA SER A 116 37.41 -6.85 -6.55
C SER A 116 37.23 -7.38 -7.97
N SER A 117 35.99 -7.68 -8.39
CA SER A 117 35.67 -8.11 -9.74
C SER A 117 35.44 -6.94 -10.70
N LYS A 118 35.51 -5.69 -10.26
CA LYS A 118 35.28 -4.49 -11.08
C LYS A 118 36.59 -3.88 -11.53
N SER A 119 36.60 -3.29 -12.73
CA SER A 119 37.67 -2.39 -13.16
C SER A 119 37.35 -0.93 -12.80
N ALA A 120 38.40 -0.11 -12.76
CA ALA A 120 38.24 1.34 -12.51
C ALA A 120 37.33 2.01 -13.54
N GLU A 121 37.45 1.64 -14.81
CA GLU A 121 36.63 2.16 -15.91
C GLU A 121 35.15 1.86 -15.72
N GLN A 122 34.80 0.63 -15.30
CA GLN A 122 33.41 0.20 -15.10
C GLN A 122 32.69 1.01 -14.02
N ILE A 123 33.39 1.50 -12.99
CA ILE A 123 32.77 2.13 -11.82
C ILE A 123 33.07 3.64 -11.72
N ALA A 124 33.82 4.21 -12.65
CA ALA A 124 34.13 5.64 -12.67
C ALA A 124 32.89 6.50 -12.98
N SER A 125 32.05 6.06 -13.89
CA SER A 125 30.87 6.80 -14.34
C SER A 125 29.72 6.79 -13.33
N LEU A 126 28.77 7.71 -13.47
CA LEU A 126 27.55 7.74 -12.66
C LEU A 126 26.73 6.44 -12.85
N GLU A 127 26.57 6.02 -14.10
CA GLU A 127 25.85 4.78 -14.44
C GLU A 127 26.54 3.55 -13.86
N GLY A 128 27.87 3.48 -13.93
CA GLY A 128 28.65 2.41 -13.30
C GLY A 128 28.45 2.34 -11.78
N LYS A 129 28.43 3.49 -11.12
CA LYS A 129 28.14 3.54 -9.66
C LYS A 129 26.71 3.12 -9.32
N GLN A 130 25.73 3.51 -10.13
CA GLN A 130 24.33 3.07 -9.93
C GLN A 130 24.19 1.55 -10.12
N LYS A 131 24.81 1.00 -11.15
CA LYS A 131 24.85 -0.45 -11.38
C LYS A 131 25.52 -1.19 -10.22
N LEU A 132 26.67 -0.70 -9.76
CA LEU A 132 27.39 -1.26 -8.63
C LEU A 132 26.52 -1.24 -7.36
N SER A 133 25.80 -0.15 -7.09
CA SER A 133 24.86 -0.04 -5.97
C SER A 133 23.79 -1.13 -6.02
N ALA A 134 23.19 -1.38 -7.19
CA ALA A 134 22.19 -2.42 -7.38
C ALA A 134 22.77 -3.84 -7.19
N GLU A 135 23.97 -4.10 -7.69
CA GLU A 135 24.66 -5.37 -7.53
C GLU A 135 25.02 -5.64 -6.05
N ILE A 136 25.50 -4.61 -5.33
CA ILE A 136 25.76 -4.71 -3.89
C ILE A 136 24.47 -5.02 -3.13
N GLN A 137 23.36 -4.33 -3.46
CA GLN A 137 22.06 -4.59 -2.85
C GLN A 137 21.64 -6.05 -3.02
N GLU A 138 21.82 -6.60 -4.22
CA GLU A 138 21.51 -8.00 -4.48
C GLU A 138 22.40 -8.94 -3.66
N GLN A 139 23.70 -8.68 -3.61
CA GLN A 139 24.64 -9.49 -2.84
C GLN A 139 24.33 -9.51 -1.35
N VAL A 140 23.99 -8.34 -0.78
CA VAL A 140 23.63 -8.22 0.64
C VAL A 140 22.33 -8.94 0.94
N ASN A 141 21.37 -8.91 0.02
CA ASN A 141 20.07 -9.54 0.22
C ASN A 141 20.07 -11.07 0.10
N LYS A 142 21.10 -11.67 -0.49
CA LYS A 142 21.22 -13.14 -0.60
C LYS A 142 21.21 -13.83 0.77
N PRO A 143 22.15 -13.55 1.70
CA PRO A 143 22.18 -14.20 3.01
C PRO A 143 20.99 -13.82 3.89
N LEU A 144 20.36 -12.66 3.65
CA LEU A 144 19.17 -12.22 4.39
C LEU A 144 17.87 -12.93 3.95
N ASN A 145 17.91 -13.71 2.88
CA ASN A 145 16.72 -14.35 2.29
C ASN A 145 15.60 -13.34 1.96
N ALA A 146 16.00 -12.12 1.57
CA ALA A 146 15.09 -10.98 1.44
C ALA A 146 13.94 -11.22 0.46
N LYS A 147 14.17 -12.00 -0.61
CA LYS A 147 13.13 -12.35 -1.60
C LYS A 147 11.99 -13.16 -0.99
N ALA A 148 12.29 -14.06 -0.05
CA ALA A 148 11.31 -14.92 0.60
C ALA A 148 10.63 -14.24 1.80
N SER A 149 11.38 -13.43 2.56
CA SER A 149 10.88 -12.78 3.78
C SER A 149 10.18 -11.45 3.53
N GLY A 150 10.38 -10.83 2.36
CA GLY A 150 9.95 -9.46 2.09
C GLY A 150 10.70 -8.40 2.91
N LYS A 151 11.72 -8.81 3.69
CA LYS A 151 12.51 -7.96 4.56
C LYS A 151 13.96 -7.98 4.12
N GLY A 152 14.54 -6.79 3.94
CA GLY A 152 15.91 -6.70 3.46
C GLY A 152 16.41 -5.28 3.28
N VAL A 153 17.49 -5.17 2.52
CA VAL A 153 18.09 -3.91 2.11
C VAL A 153 17.35 -3.37 0.89
N THR A 154 16.88 -2.13 0.99
CA THR A 154 16.12 -1.43 -0.07
C THR A 154 16.96 -0.39 -0.83
N GLY A 155 18.15 -0.08 -0.33
CA GLY A 155 19.04 0.86 -0.99
C GLY A 155 20.46 0.76 -0.46
N VAL A 156 21.41 1.09 -1.32
CA VAL A 156 22.85 1.15 -1.02
C VAL A 156 23.33 2.56 -1.33
N PHE A 157 24.02 3.18 -0.39
CA PHE A 157 24.50 4.54 -0.49
C PHE A 157 26.01 4.56 -0.27
N PHE A 158 26.74 5.18 -1.18
CA PHE A 158 28.18 5.39 -1.02
C PHE A 158 28.43 6.66 -0.21
N THR A 159 29.05 6.53 0.94
CA THR A 159 29.44 7.65 1.83
C THR A 159 30.82 8.21 1.50
N SER A 160 31.68 7.36 0.93
CA SER A 160 32.94 7.75 0.30
C SER A 160 33.21 6.85 -0.89
N PHE A 161 33.88 7.36 -1.93
CA PHE A 161 34.21 6.59 -3.13
C PHE A 161 35.46 7.18 -3.78
N VAL A 162 36.60 6.55 -3.56
CA VAL A 162 37.90 7.02 -4.03
C VAL A 162 38.59 5.91 -4.82
N ILE A 163 38.95 6.20 -6.07
CA ILE A 163 39.79 5.34 -6.91
C ILE A 163 41.19 5.96 -6.96
N GLN A 164 42.20 5.16 -6.72
CA GLN A 164 43.61 5.54 -6.75
C GLN A 164 44.40 4.63 -7.67
#